data_c4ad34295bf51b44afc8493bb874dbc7
#
_entry.id   c4ad34295bf51b44afc8493bb874dbc7
#
_cell.length_a   1.000
_cell.length_b   1.000
_cell.length_c   1.000
_cell.angle_alpha   90.00
_cell.angle_beta   90.00
_cell.angle_gamma   90.00
#
_symmetry.space_group_name_H-M   'P 1'
#
loop_
_entity.id
_entity.type
_entity.pdbx_description
1 polymer ?
#
loop_
_entity_poly.entity_id
_entity_poly.type
_entity_poly.pdbx_seq_one_letter_code
_entity_poly.pdbx_strand_id
1 'polypeptide(L)'
;MEDVLDTYARPYDPDRPVVCVDEGGKQLIGDVREPLPARPGSPARQDSEYARGGVANLFLAFEPLAGWRHVEVTERKTSKDFARFLRSLAEERYPEAGRIVLVCDNLSTHTPAARSEAFGPAEARRLAERFEWHDTPRHGSWRNVAEMEPSVLARQCLDRRIPDLEALRREVGAWEEKRNAAVVKVDWQFTTADARVKLKRLYPIIELQ
;
A
#
# COMPACT_ATOMS: atom_id res chain seq x y z
N MET A 1 11.59 -14.06 4.75
CA MET A 1 10.32 -14.76 4.39
C MET A 1 9.56 -15.20 5.62
N GLU A 2 10.15 -16.07 6.47
CA GLU A 2 9.51 -16.54 7.70
C GLU A 2 9.19 -15.39 8.65
N ASP A 3 10.10 -14.45 8.79
CA ASP A 3 9.92 -13.23 9.59
C ASP A 3 8.60 -12.47 9.28
N VAL A 4 8.26 -12.30 7.99
CA VAL A 4 7.00 -11.66 7.58
C VAL A 4 5.79 -12.53 7.91
N LEU A 5 5.89 -13.86 7.70
CA LEU A 5 4.79 -14.79 8.03
C LEU A 5 4.55 -14.86 9.54
N ASP A 6 5.62 -14.88 10.32
CA ASP A 6 5.54 -14.86 11.79
C ASP A 6 4.96 -13.53 12.30
N THR A 7 5.24 -12.42 11.58
CA THR A 7 4.64 -11.11 11.86
C THR A 7 3.13 -11.13 11.63
N TYR A 8 2.65 -11.74 10.54
CA TYR A 8 1.21 -11.87 10.28
C TYR A 8 0.47 -12.81 11.24
N ALA A 9 1.18 -13.75 11.86
CA ALA A 9 0.62 -14.64 12.87
C ALA A 9 0.46 -13.98 14.26
N ARG A 10 0.97 -12.76 14.45
CA ARG A 10 0.82 -12.02 15.70
C ARG A 10 -0.66 -11.69 15.96
N PRO A 11 -1.14 -11.79 17.21
CA PRO A 11 -2.46 -11.32 17.54
C PRO A 11 -2.57 -9.79 17.36
N TYR A 12 -3.80 -9.30 17.21
CA TYR A 12 -4.04 -7.86 17.17
C TYR A 12 -3.57 -7.17 18.46
N ASP A 13 -2.75 -6.13 18.28
CA ASP A 13 -2.23 -5.31 19.38
C ASP A 13 -2.27 -3.83 18.94
N PRO A 14 -3.12 -2.99 19.55
CA PRO A 14 -3.23 -1.58 19.20
C PRO A 14 -1.99 -0.75 19.57
N ASP A 15 -1.17 -1.22 20.53
CA ASP A 15 0.10 -0.57 20.88
C ASP A 15 1.22 -0.91 19.87
N ARG A 16 1.07 -2.03 19.17
CA ARG A 16 1.99 -2.51 18.14
C ARG A 16 1.25 -2.96 16.86
N PRO A 17 0.51 -2.05 16.18
CA PRO A 17 -0.25 -2.39 14.99
C PRO A 17 0.67 -2.91 13.86
N VAL A 18 0.24 -3.96 13.17
CA VAL A 18 0.92 -4.48 11.98
C VAL A 18 0.36 -3.77 10.76
N VAL A 19 1.16 -2.92 10.15
CA VAL A 19 0.79 -2.10 8.99
C VAL A 19 1.61 -2.54 7.79
N CYS A 20 0.92 -2.97 6.74
CA CYS A 20 1.52 -3.32 5.46
C CYS A 20 1.47 -2.11 4.53
N VAL A 21 2.58 -1.79 3.88
CA VAL A 21 2.69 -0.64 2.98
C VAL A 21 3.09 -1.11 1.59
N ASP A 22 2.45 -0.53 0.59
CA ASP A 22 2.74 -0.76 -0.82
C ASP A 22 2.58 0.53 -1.63
N GLU A 23 3.13 0.53 -2.84
CA GLU A 23 3.13 1.66 -3.76
C GLU A 23 2.50 1.26 -5.10
N GLY A 24 1.71 2.17 -5.65
CA GLY A 24 1.09 1.99 -6.94
C GLY A 24 1.19 3.24 -7.83
N GLY A 25 0.68 3.12 -9.04
CA GLY A 25 0.54 4.25 -9.95
C GLY A 25 -0.76 4.18 -10.74
N LYS A 26 -1.30 5.36 -11.09
CA LYS A 26 -2.46 5.49 -11.97
C LYS A 26 -2.16 6.47 -13.08
N GLN A 27 -2.32 6.03 -14.33
CA GLN A 27 -2.31 6.94 -15.46
C GLN A 27 -3.60 7.76 -15.46
N LEU A 28 -3.45 9.09 -15.46
CA LEU A 28 -4.57 10.02 -15.56
C LEU A 28 -4.98 10.18 -17.02
N ILE A 29 -6.25 9.92 -17.29
CA ILE A 29 -6.83 9.93 -18.62
C ILE A 29 -8.17 10.64 -18.54
N GLY A 30 -8.30 11.74 -19.29
CA GLY A 30 -9.55 12.49 -19.46
C GLY A 30 -10.24 12.16 -20.79
N ASP A 31 -11.54 12.40 -20.86
CA ASP A 31 -12.29 12.32 -22.08
C ASP A 31 -12.07 13.57 -22.94
N VAL A 32 -11.86 13.41 -24.25
CA VAL A 32 -11.79 14.52 -25.21
C VAL A 32 -13.20 14.98 -25.57
N ARG A 33 -14.16 14.05 -25.60
CA ARG A 33 -15.59 14.30 -25.84
C ARG A 33 -16.40 13.72 -24.70
N GLU A 34 -17.51 14.36 -24.38
CA GLU A 34 -18.41 13.88 -23.33
C GLU A 34 -18.95 12.48 -23.68
N PRO A 35 -18.84 11.50 -22.76
CA PRO A 35 -19.37 10.16 -22.96
C PRO A 35 -20.89 10.17 -23.14
N LEU A 36 -21.38 9.35 -24.05
CA LEU A 36 -22.83 9.15 -24.23
C LEU A 36 -23.35 8.18 -23.16
N PRO A 37 -24.33 8.57 -22.33
CA PRO A 37 -24.88 7.71 -21.31
C PRO A 37 -25.66 6.53 -21.94
N ALA A 38 -25.77 5.45 -21.17
CA ALA A 38 -26.62 4.30 -21.54
C ALA A 38 -28.09 4.72 -21.68
N ARG A 39 -28.76 4.19 -22.69
CA ARG A 39 -30.21 4.36 -22.91
C ARG A 39 -30.84 2.99 -23.20
N PRO A 40 -32.15 2.79 -23.04
CA PRO A 40 -32.81 1.56 -23.42
C PRO A 40 -32.47 1.15 -24.86
N GLY A 41 -31.91 -0.05 -25.04
CA GLY A 41 -31.46 -0.57 -26.34
C GLY A 41 -30.10 -0.02 -26.86
N SER A 42 -29.41 0.86 -26.09
CA SER A 42 -28.09 1.38 -26.47
C SER A 42 -27.16 1.45 -25.25
N PRO A 43 -26.05 0.69 -25.23
CA PRO A 43 -25.07 0.79 -24.14
C PRO A 43 -24.41 2.16 -24.10
N ALA A 44 -23.81 2.50 -22.94
CA ALA A 44 -22.97 3.68 -22.83
C ALA A 44 -21.82 3.62 -23.85
N ARG A 45 -21.48 4.76 -24.44
CA ARG A 45 -20.39 4.87 -25.40
C ARG A 45 -19.38 5.93 -24.96
N GLN A 46 -18.13 5.57 -25.00
CA GLN A 46 -17.00 6.45 -24.71
C GLN A 46 -16.12 6.54 -25.95
N ASP A 47 -15.63 7.73 -26.26
CA ASP A 47 -14.73 7.92 -27.39
C ASP A 47 -13.42 7.14 -27.17
N SER A 48 -12.83 6.63 -28.24
CA SER A 48 -11.49 6.02 -28.20
C SER A 48 -10.39 7.05 -27.97
N GLU A 49 -10.62 8.31 -28.36
CA GLU A 49 -9.70 9.41 -28.08
C GLU A 49 -9.72 9.78 -26.59
N TYR A 50 -8.54 10.12 -26.06
CA TYR A 50 -8.39 10.54 -24.68
C TYR A 50 -7.26 11.56 -24.51
N ALA A 51 -7.40 12.44 -23.54
CA ALA A 51 -6.37 13.36 -23.10
C ALA A 51 -5.54 12.74 -21.96
N ARG A 52 -4.21 12.83 -22.06
CA ARG A 52 -3.31 12.35 -21.00
C ARG A 52 -3.11 13.45 -19.97
N GLY A 53 -3.46 13.16 -18.71
CA GLY A 53 -3.26 14.03 -17.53
C GLY A 53 -1.97 13.74 -16.74
N GLY A 54 -1.09 12.85 -17.25
CA GLY A 54 0.13 12.43 -16.54
C GLY A 54 -0.07 11.13 -15.77
N VAL A 55 0.80 10.92 -14.76
CA VAL A 55 0.76 9.77 -13.88
C VAL A 55 0.71 10.26 -12.43
N ALA A 56 -0.23 9.75 -11.66
CA ALA A 56 -0.27 9.90 -10.21
C ALA A 56 0.32 8.67 -9.52
N ASN A 57 0.89 8.87 -8.35
CA ASN A 57 1.41 7.80 -7.51
C ASN A 57 0.56 7.65 -6.25
N LEU A 58 0.51 6.44 -5.73
CA LEU A 58 -0.28 6.05 -4.58
C LEU A 58 0.63 5.39 -3.57
N PHE A 59 0.63 5.89 -2.32
CA PHE A 59 1.15 5.16 -1.18
C PHE A 59 -0.04 4.60 -0.42
N LEU A 60 -0.04 3.31 -0.20
CA LEU A 60 -1.12 2.60 0.47
C LEU A 60 -0.60 1.97 1.76
N ALA A 61 -1.27 2.26 2.88
CA ALA A 61 -1.09 1.56 4.15
C ALA A 61 -2.34 0.72 4.44
N PHE A 62 -2.15 -0.49 4.93
CA PHE A 62 -3.21 -1.40 5.28
C PHE A 62 -2.89 -2.13 6.59
N GLU A 63 -3.79 -2.04 7.58
CA GLU A 63 -3.76 -2.79 8.83
C GLU A 63 -4.74 -3.97 8.73
N PRO A 64 -4.28 -5.19 8.43
CA PRO A 64 -5.15 -6.31 8.08
C PRO A 64 -6.14 -6.68 9.18
N LEU A 65 -5.68 -6.75 10.44
CA LEU A 65 -6.50 -7.20 11.56
C LEU A 65 -7.48 -6.13 12.06
N ALA A 66 -7.16 -4.85 11.90
CA ALA A 66 -8.09 -3.75 12.17
C ALA A 66 -9.08 -3.54 11.02
N GLY A 67 -8.72 -3.96 9.80
CA GLY A 67 -9.49 -3.68 8.60
C GLY A 67 -9.45 -2.21 8.19
N TRP A 68 -8.37 -1.52 8.58
CA TRP A 68 -8.15 -0.11 8.27
C TRP A 68 -7.15 0.05 7.13
N ARG A 69 -7.37 1.05 6.31
CA ARG A 69 -6.48 1.45 5.20
C ARG A 69 -6.41 2.94 5.02
N HIS A 70 -5.32 3.37 4.42
CA HIS A 70 -5.10 4.75 4.01
C HIS A 70 -4.37 4.78 2.68
N VAL A 71 -4.78 5.71 1.80
CA VAL A 71 -4.16 5.90 0.49
C VAL A 71 -3.82 7.37 0.28
N GLU A 72 -2.54 7.69 0.23
CA GLU A 72 -2.06 9.02 -0.13
C GLU A 72 -1.80 9.10 -1.64
N VAL A 73 -2.41 10.11 -2.29
CA VAL A 73 -2.25 10.36 -3.73
C VAL A 73 -1.25 11.49 -3.94
N THR A 74 -0.13 11.19 -4.60
CA THR A 74 0.97 12.12 -4.83
C THR A 74 1.29 12.29 -6.32
N GLU A 75 1.93 13.40 -6.67
CA GLU A 75 2.45 13.64 -8.02
C GLU A 75 3.72 12.84 -8.30
N ARG A 76 4.50 12.58 -7.27
CA ARG A 76 5.81 11.93 -7.35
C ARG A 76 5.92 10.80 -6.33
N LYS A 77 6.79 9.85 -6.64
CA LYS A 77 7.15 8.74 -5.78
C LYS A 77 8.64 8.83 -5.45
N THR A 78 9.00 9.78 -4.60
CA THR A 78 10.38 9.94 -4.16
C THR A 78 10.56 9.39 -2.74
N SER A 79 11.82 9.12 -2.36
CA SER A 79 12.17 8.77 -0.99
C SER A 79 11.65 9.77 0.05
N LYS A 80 11.60 11.06 -0.32
CA LYS A 80 11.06 12.12 0.54
C LYS A 80 9.55 12.02 0.71
N ASP A 81 8.83 11.66 -0.35
CA ASP A 81 7.38 11.49 -0.29
C ASP A 81 7.04 10.27 0.56
N PHE A 82 7.76 9.18 0.40
CA PHE A 82 7.62 8.02 1.27
C PHE A 82 7.92 8.33 2.75
N ALA A 83 8.99 9.09 3.02
CA ALA A 83 9.31 9.49 4.39
C ALA A 83 8.22 10.37 5.02
N ARG A 84 7.57 11.27 4.26
CA ARG A 84 6.43 12.08 4.72
C ARG A 84 5.21 11.20 4.99
N PHE A 85 4.93 10.24 4.10
CA PHE A 85 3.87 9.27 4.30
C PHE A 85 4.05 8.48 5.60
N LEU A 86 5.27 7.99 5.88
CA LEU A 86 5.57 7.32 7.15
C LEU A 86 5.39 8.23 8.36
N ARG A 87 5.76 9.50 8.23
CA ARG A 87 5.55 10.48 9.31
C ARG A 87 4.06 10.66 9.60
N SER A 88 3.22 10.82 8.56
CA SER A 88 1.77 10.97 8.75
C SER A 88 1.16 9.71 9.41
N LEU A 89 1.64 8.51 9.04
CA LEU A 89 1.24 7.27 9.72
C LEU A 89 1.59 7.31 11.21
N ALA A 90 2.82 7.69 11.56
CA ALA A 90 3.28 7.66 12.93
C ALA A 90 2.66 8.75 13.81
N GLU A 91 2.41 9.95 13.26
CA GLU A 91 2.01 11.13 14.03
C GLU A 91 0.50 11.41 13.99
N GLU A 92 -0.18 11.04 12.89
CA GLU A 92 -1.60 11.35 12.69
C GLU A 92 -2.49 10.10 12.84
N ARG A 93 -2.00 8.93 12.39
CA ARG A 93 -2.80 7.70 12.38
C ARG A 93 -2.56 6.84 13.61
N TYR A 94 -1.32 6.74 14.06
CA TYR A 94 -0.93 5.93 15.20
C TYR A 94 -0.16 6.74 16.26
N PRO A 95 -0.67 7.91 16.72
CA PRO A 95 0.05 8.77 17.66
C PRO A 95 0.32 8.06 18.99
N GLU A 96 -0.61 7.23 19.43
CA GLU A 96 -0.55 6.54 20.73
C GLU A 96 0.15 5.18 20.68
N ALA A 97 0.41 4.60 19.51
CA ALA A 97 1.09 3.33 19.41
C ALA A 97 2.53 3.42 19.91
N GLY A 98 2.98 2.46 20.70
CA GLY A 98 4.37 2.40 21.17
C GLY A 98 5.33 2.18 20.01
N ARG A 99 4.99 1.31 19.07
CA ARG A 99 5.76 1.05 17.83
C ARG A 99 4.87 0.48 16.72
N ILE A 100 5.05 0.94 15.51
CA ILE A 100 4.35 0.43 14.32
C ILE A 100 5.19 -0.69 13.70
N VAL A 101 4.62 -1.88 13.59
CA VAL A 101 5.24 -3.03 12.90
C VAL A 101 4.97 -2.87 11.41
N LEU A 102 5.98 -2.46 10.64
CA LEU A 102 5.86 -2.10 9.24
C LEU A 102 6.32 -3.24 8.34
N VAL A 103 5.41 -3.77 7.53
CA VAL A 103 5.72 -4.72 6.47
C VAL A 103 5.71 -3.99 5.13
N CYS A 104 6.84 -3.98 4.43
CA CYS A 104 6.95 -3.36 3.11
C CYS A 104 7.91 -4.13 2.20
N ASP A 105 7.92 -3.81 0.92
CA ASP A 105 8.90 -4.34 0.00
C ASP A 105 10.26 -3.62 0.16
N ASN A 106 11.32 -4.30 -0.25
CA ASN A 106 12.70 -3.80 -0.11
C ASN A 106 13.08 -2.92 -1.32
N LEU A 107 12.32 -1.82 -1.53
CA LEU A 107 12.65 -0.83 -2.56
C LEU A 107 13.77 0.11 -2.12
N SER A 108 14.50 0.64 -3.10
CA SER A 108 15.57 1.62 -2.86
C SER A 108 15.07 2.93 -2.22
N THR A 109 13.78 3.25 -2.39
CA THR A 109 13.10 4.39 -1.77
C THR A 109 12.83 4.20 -0.28
N HIS A 110 12.86 2.97 0.23
CA HIS A 110 12.53 2.61 1.62
C HIS A 110 13.73 2.62 2.58
N THR A 111 14.89 3.09 2.13
CA THR A 111 16.14 3.06 2.93
C THR A 111 16.13 4.05 4.10
N PRO A 112 16.89 3.77 5.17
CA PRO A 112 17.11 4.72 6.27
C PRO A 112 17.66 6.08 5.81
N ALA A 113 18.50 6.08 4.76
CA ALA A 113 19.06 7.29 4.17
C ALA A 113 17.98 8.22 3.60
N ALA A 114 16.91 7.66 3.02
CA ALA A 114 15.79 8.41 2.47
C ALA A 114 15.10 9.30 3.52
N ARG A 115 14.97 8.82 4.75
CA ARG A 115 14.40 9.59 5.87
C ARG A 115 15.29 10.75 6.28
N SER A 116 16.62 10.55 6.26
CA SER A 116 17.58 11.61 6.59
C SER A 116 17.63 12.72 5.54
N GLU A 117 17.29 12.41 4.29
CA GLU A 117 17.17 13.42 3.23
C GLU A 117 15.88 14.26 3.33
N ALA A 118 14.81 13.67 3.89
CA ALA A 118 13.52 14.34 4.02
C ALA A 118 13.43 15.22 5.28
N PHE A 119 14.12 14.80 6.34
CA PHE A 119 14.07 15.42 7.67
C PHE A 119 15.49 15.64 8.20
N GLY A 120 15.63 16.54 9.17
CA GLY A 120 16.91 16.66 9.90
C GLY A 120 17.26 15.36 10.65
N PRO A 121 18.56 15.12 10.96
CA PRO A 121 19.02 13.86 11.53
C PRO A 121 18.30 13.44 12.83
N ALA A 122 17.98 14.39 13.70
CA ALA A 122 17.26 14.12 14.95
C ALA A 122 15.83 13.62 14.72
N GLU A 123 15.11 14.25 13.79
CA GLU A 123 13.74 13.87 13.44
C GLU A 123 13.72 12.54 12.69
N ALA A 124 14.65 12.33 11.77
CA ALA A 124 14.79 11.07 11.05
C ALA A 124 15.03 9.89 11.99
N ARG A 125 15.85 10.10 13.05
CA ARG A 125 16.10 9.10 14.09
C ARG A 125 14.85 8.84 14.92
N ARG A 126 14.19 9.89 15.41
CA ARG A 126 12.94 9.78 16.17
C ARG A 126 11.87 9.01 15.39
N LEU A 127 11.73 9.33 14.10
CA LEU A 127 10.79 8.63 13.23
C LEU A 127 11.19 7.17 13.03
N ALA A 128 12.47 6.87 12.86
CA ALA A 128 12.95 5.50 12.69
C ALA A 128 12.67 4.62 13.91
N GLU A 129 12.75 5.18 15.14
CA GLU A 129 12.48 4.49 16.40
C GLU A 129 10.98 4.12 16.57
N ARG A 130 10.07 4.79 15.81
CA ARG A 130 8.63 4.49 15.79
C ARG A 130 8.29 3.23 15.01
N PHE A 131 9.19 2.70 14.18
CA PHE A 131 8.92 1.58 13.29
C PHE A 131 9.78 0.36 13.61
N GLU A 132 9.15 -0.81 13.59
CA GLU A 132 9.79 -2.13 13.53
C GLU A 132 9.64 -2.62 12.07
N TRP A 133 10.76 -2.77 11.36
CA TRP A 133 10.76 -3.04 9.92
C TRP A 133 10.84 -4.53 9.62
N HIS A 134 9.97 -4.98 8.72
CA HIS A 134 9.93 -6.33 8.18
C HIS A 134 9.87 -6.26 6.66
N ASP A 135 11.02 -6.47 6.01
CA ASP A 135 11.12 -6.41 4.56
C ASP A 135 10.70 -7.73 3.92
N THR A 136 9.88 -7.65 2.86
CA THR A 136 9.62 -8.83 2.04
C THR A 136 10.88 -9.22 1.27
N PRO A 137 11.14 -10.53 1.06
CA PRO A 137 12.32 -10.97 0.34
C PRO A 137 12.25 -10.54 -1.13
N ARG A 138 13.41 -10.34 -1.75
CA ARG A 138 13.51 -10.07 -3.19
C ARG A 138 12.73 -11.14 -3.98
N HIS A 139 11.94 -10.71 -4.96
CA HIS A 139 11.03 -11.57 -5.74
C HIS A 139 9.94 -12.29 -4.91
N GLY A 140 9.65 -11.76 -3.73
CA GLY A 140 8.65 -12.31 -2.81
C GLY A 140 7.59 -11.30 -2.38
N SER A 141 7.39 -10.24 -3.15
CA SER A 141 6.44 -9.15 -2.87
C SER A 141 4.99 -9.66 -2.73
N TRP A 142 4.61 -10.76 -3.39
CA TRP A 142 3.31 -11.43 -3.22
C TRP A 142 2.99 -11.83 -1.77
N ARG A 143 3.94 -11.77 -0.85
CA ARG A 143 3.76 -11.96 0.59
C ARG A 143 3.42 -10.67 1.33
N ASN A 144 3.49 -9.54 0.65
CA ASN A 144 3.00 -8.30 1.19
C ASN A 144 1.47 -8.30 1.08
N VAL A 145 0.79 -8.40 2.22
CA VAL A 145 -0.69 -8.34 2.25
C VAL A 145 -1.20 -7.04 1.64
N ALA A 146 -0.40 -5.97 1.71
CA ALA A 146 -0.76 -4.71 1.07
C ALA A 146 -0.91 -4.83 -0.45
N GLU A 147 -0.21 -5.74 -1.16
CA GLU A 147 -0.35 -5.92 -2.62
C GLU A 147 -1.77 -6.33 -3.07
N MET A 148 -2.56 -6.90 -2.16
CA MET A 148 -3.95 -7.22 -2.46
C MET A 148 -4.82 -5.96 -2.56
N GLU A 149 -4.58 -4.96 -1.72
CA GLU A 149 -5.40 -3.74 -1.66
C GLU A 149 -5.27 -2.85 -2.91
N PRO A 150 -4.10 -2.63 -3.55
CA PRO A 150 -4.02 -1.96 -4.85
C PRO A 150 -4.85 -2.64 -5.93
N SER A 151 -4.89 -3.97 -5.94
CA SER A 151 -5.72 -4.73 -6.89
C SER A 151 -7.22 -4.55 -6.61
N VAL A 152 -7.61 -4.47 -5.35
CA VAL A 152 -9.01 -4.18 -4.95
C VAL A 152 -9.36 -2.73 -5.30
N LEU A 153 -8.50 -1.78 -4.98
CA LEU A 153 -8.65 -0.37 -5.33
C LEU A 153 -8.78 -0.19 -6.85
N ALA A 154 -7.91 -0.84 -7.62
CA ALA A 154 -7.95 -0.79 -9.08
C ALA A 154 -9.32 -1.23 -9.62
N ARG A 155 -9.81 -2.39 -9.18
CA ARG A 155 -11.09 -2.94 -9.67
C ARG A 155 -12.33 -2.20 -9.18
N GLN A 156 -12.30 -1.68 -7.95
CA GLN A 156 -13.48 -1.05 -7.35
C GLN A 156 -13.58 0.46 -7.62
N CYS A 157 -12.46 1.13 -7.86
CA CYS A 157 -12.38 2.57 -7.95
C CYS A 157 -11.69 3.07 -9.21
N LEU A 158 -10.57 2.45 -9.61
CA LEU A 158 -9.68 2.99 -10.64
C LEU A 158 -9.87 2.38 -12.04
N ASP A 159 -10.75 1.38 -12.21
CA ASP A 159 -11.05 0.76 -13.52
C ASP A 159 -11.95 1.66 -14.39
N ARG A 160 -11.48 2.90 -14.58
CA ARG A 160 -12.16 3.94 -15.37
C ARG A 160 -11.18 5.05 -15.71
N ARG A 161 -11.59 5.95 -16.61
CA ARG A 161 -10.87 7.18 -16.88
C ARG A 161 -11.01 8.14 -15.69
N ILE A 162 -9.88 8.68 -15.24
CA ILE A 162 -9.79 9.70 -14.18
C ILE A 162 -8.91 10.80 -14.74
N PRO A 163 -9.44 12.01 -14.95
CA PRO A 163 -8.77 13.03 -15.76
C PRO A 163 -7.58 13.68 -15.08
N ASP A 164 -7.63 13.85 -13.76
CA ASP A 164 -6.67 14.65 -13.02
C ASP A 164 -6.48 14.15 -11.59
N LEU A 165 -5.52 14.75 -10.90
CA LEU A 165 -5.10 14.38 -9.56
C LEU A 165 -6.19 14.67 -8.49
N GLU A 166 -6.97 15.74 -8.69
CA GLU A 166 -8.03 16.12 -7.75
C GLU A 166 -9.19 15.13 -7.81
N ALA A 167 -9.60 14.78 -9.02
CA ALA A 167 -10.58 13.72 -9.24
C ALA A 167 -10.12 12.40 -8.62
N LEU A 168 -8.85 12.04 -8.82
CA LEU A 168 -8.29 10.81 -8.23
C LEU A 168 -8.33 10.84 -6.70
N ARG A 169 -7.92 11.94 -6.07
CA ARG A 169 -7.96 12.11 -4.61
C ARG A 169 -9.37 11.95 -4.05
N ARG A 170 -10.36 12.58 -4.69
CA ARG A 170 -11.77 12.48 -4.29
C ARG A 170 -12.29 11.04 -4.37
N GLU A 171 -12.01 10.36 -5.48
CA GLU A 171 -12.49 8.99 -5.70
C GLU A 171 -11.83 7.98 -4.76
N VAL A 172 -10.52 8.10 -4.56
CA VAL A 172 -9.77 7.27 -3.63
C VAL A 172 -10.22 7.51 -2.19
N GLY A 173 -10.44 8.77 -1.78
CA GLY A 173 -10.95 9.12 -0.46
C GLY A 173 -12.32 8.50 -0.19
N ALA A 174 -13.25 8.61 -1.12
CA ALA A 174 -14.58 7.98 -1.00
C ALA A 174 -14.52 6.44 -0.91
N TRP A 175 -13.62 5.82 -1.67
CA TRP A 175 -13.36 4.38 -1.58
C TRP A 175 -12.79 3.99 -0.22
N GLU A 176 -11.79 4.74 0.27
CA GLU A 176 -11.16 4.54 1.57
C GLU A 176 -12.18 4.62 2.71
N GLU A 177 -12.98 5.68 2.76
CA GLU A 177 -14.04 5.88 3.75
C GLU A 177 -15.02 4.70 3.77
N LYS A 178 -15.52 4.30 2.61
CA LYS A 178 -16.45 3.18 2.48
C LYS A 178 -15.86 1.86 2.98
N ARG A 179 -14.61 1.59 2.64
CA ARG A 179 -13.93 0.34 3.04
C ARG A 179 -13.62 0.33 4.54
N ASN A 180 -13.19 1.46 5.09
CA ASN A 180 -12.90 1.59 6.51
C ASN A 180 -14.18 1.50 7.35
N ALA A 181 -15.29 2.10 6.90
CA ALA A 181 -16.59 1.96 7.55
C ALA A 181 -17.09 0.50 7.56
N ALA A 182 -16.78 -0.26 6.53
CA ALA A 182 -17.12 -1.69 6.44
C ALA A 182 -16.16 -2.59 7.25
N VAL A 183 -15.08 -2.07 7.82
CA VAL A 183 -14.06 -2.79 8.61
C VAL A 183 -13.63 -4.09 7.93
N VAL A 184 -13.27 -4.00 6.65
CA VAL A 184 -12.91 -5.19 5.84
C VAL A 184 -11.53 -5.69 6.25
N LYS A 185 -11.51 -6.73 7.06
CA LYS A 185 -10.29 -7.36 7.59
C LYS A 185 -9.73 -8.41 6.64
N VAL A 186 -8.44 -8.71 6.82
CA VAL A 186 -7.77 -9.87 6.22
C VAL A 186 -7.09 -10.64 7.33
N ASP A 187 -7.46 -11.91 7.46
CA ASP A 187 -6.82 -12.85 8.37
C ASP A 187 -5.93 -13.79 7.53
N TRP A 188 -4.62 -13.63 7.70
CA TRP A 188 -3.64 -14.33 6.90
C TRP A 188 -3.46 -15.78 7.37
N GLN A 189 -3.86 -16.75 6.55
CA GLN A 189 -3.89 -18.17 6.92
C GLN A 189 -2.62 -18.96 6.55
N PHE A 190 -1.75 -18.40 5.68
CA PHE A 190 -0.56 -19.10 5.21
C PHE A 190 0.59 -18.95 6.22
N THR A 191 0.90 -20.04 6.92
CA THR A 191 1.87 -20.05 8.02
C THR A 191 3.31 -20.32 7.56
N THR A 192 4.28 -20.09 8.44
CA THR A 192 5.68 -20.49 8.26
C THR A 192 5.83 -22.01 8.07
N ALA A 193 5.02 -22.82 8.75
CA ALA A 193 4.99 -24.27 8.57
C ALA A 193 4.52 -24.63 7.16
N ASP A 194 3.47 -23.99 6.65
CA ASP A 194 3.01 -24.16 5.26
C ASP A 194 4.10 -23.78 4.25
N ALA A 195 4.80 -22.67 4.51
CA ALA A 195 5.87 -22.20 3.64
C ALA A 195 7.00 -23.22 3.52
N ARG A 196 7.44 -23.79 4.62
CA ARG A 196 8.49 -24.83 4.64
C ARG A 196 8.12 -26.05 3.82
N VAL A 197 6.85 -26.41 3.78
CA VAL A 197 6.36 -27.55 2.98
C VAL A 197 6.13 -27.15 1.53
N LYS A 198 5.29 -26.12 1.28
CA LYS A 198 4.84 -25.78 -0.06
C LYS A 198 5.89 -25.04 -0.89
N LEU A 199 6.82 -24.34 -0.24
CA LEU A 199 7.86 -23.52 -0.87
C LEU A 199 9.27 -24.09 -0.64
N LYS A 200 9.39 -25.41 -0.40
CA LYS A 200 10.67 -26.09 -0.11
C LYS A 200 11.79 -25.73 -1.09
N ARG A 201 11.46 -25.51 -2.38
CA ARG A 201 12.45 -25.15 -3.41
C ARG A 201 13.07 -23.75 -3.24
N LEU A 202 12.46 -22.88 -2.43
CA LEU A 202 12.95 -21.54 -2.16
C LEU A 202 13.85 -21.47 -0.92
N TYR A 203 13.93 -22.56 -0.17
CA TYR A 203 14.82 -22.65 0.98
C TYR A 203 16.22 -23.12 0.55
N PRO A 204 17.28 -22.53 1.09
CA PRO A 204 18.63 -23.00 0.80
C PRO A 204 18.79 -24.45 1.25
N ILE A 205 19.39 -25.28 0.40
CA ILE A 205 19.81 -26.64 0.78
C ILE A 205 21.09 -26.45 1.61
N ILE A 206 21.01 -26.66 2.92
CA ILE A 206 22.20 -26.71 3.77
C ILE A 206 22.77 -28.13 3.62
N GLU A 207 23.79 -28.29 2.81
CA GLU A 207 24.63 -29.49 2.85
C GLU A 207 25.44 -29.42 4.13
N LEU A 208 25.08 -30.26 5.11
CA LEU A 208 25.90 -30.47 6.31
C LEU A 208 27.17 -31.19 5.81
N GLN A 209 28.32 -30.50 5.84
CA GLN A 209 29.64 -31.07 5.67
C GLN A 209 30.06 -31.83 6.93
#